data_7bbba7ca0dff7ee14e971b07617e4535
#
_entry.id   7bbba7ca0dff7ee14e971b07617e4535
#
_cell.length_a   1.000
_cell.length_b   1.000
_cell.length_c   1.000
_cell.angle_alpha   90.00
_cell.angle_beta   90.00
_cell.angle_gamma   90.00
#
_symmetry.space_group_name_H-M   'P 1'
#
loop_
_entity.id
_entity.type
_entity.pdbx_description
1 polymer ?
#
loop_
_entity_poly.entity_id
_entity_poly.type
_entity_poly.pdbx_seq_one_letter_code
_entity_poly.pdbx_strand_id
1 'polypeptide(L)'
;MVSLICDAGTPTISDPGNILINECIKNKINVIPLPGASSVSLAASISGFVGKFFFYGFFPENKGTIAKDMSVLSNLDTSIIFFISSKKFKKNIPFLKKYFPNRQIVICREMTKYYEQYIRAEVNNIDDTNFELKGELTLVLSEKKIKENSSHFLSESDKYMIGKMINKFTTKEISEIISKNSKIISCCRSYC
;
A
#
# COMPACT_ATOMS: atom_id res chain seq x y z
N MET A 1 6.33 -15.18 35.02
CA MET A 1 6.40 -14.65 33.64
C MET A 1 5.36 -15.41 32.81
N VAL A 2 4.57 -14.72 32.00
CA VAL A 2 3.52 -15.29 31.13
C VAL A 2 3.84 -14.86 29.69
N SER A 3 3.64 -15.73 28.70
CA SER A 3 3.84 -15.44 27.30
C SER A 3 2.51 -15.50 26.55
N LEU A 4 2.26 -14.51 25.68
CA LEU A 4 1.15 -14.52 24.75
C LEU A 4 1.68 -14.96 23.38
N ILE A 5 1.08 -15.99 22.79
CA ILE A 5 1.44 -16.54 21.50
C ILE A 5 0.19 -16.59 20.60
N CYS A 6 0.36 -16.61 19.29
CA CYS A 6 -0.69 -16.86 18.30
C CYS A 6 -0.22 -17.93 17.31
N ASP A 7 -1.10 -18.41 16.46
CA ASP A 7 -0.81 -19.49 15.52
C ASP A 7 0.22 -19.08 14.47
N ALA A 8 0.20 -17.81 14.04
CA ALA A 8 1.15 -17.27 13.08
C ALA A 8 1.30 -15.76 13.24
N GLY A 9 2.49 -15.23 12.97
CA GLY A 9 2.77 -13.81 12.98
C GLY A 9 2.92 -13.19 14.37
N THR A 10 2.55 -11.92 14.49
CA THR A 10 2.65 -11.14 15.73
C THR A 10 1.30 -11.12 16.45
N PRO A 11 1.23 -11.55 17.72
CA PRO A 11 0.00 -11.53 18.52
C PRO A 11 -0.67 -10.16 18.50
N THR A 12 -1.98 -10.13 18.64
CA THR A 12 -2.86 -8.95 18.68
C THR A 12 -3.03 -8.20 17.34
N ILE A 13 -2.22 -8.48 16.34
CA ILE A 13 -2.38 -7.88 15.00
C ILE A 13 -3.38 -8.73 14.19
N SER A 14 -4.64 -8.39 14.27
CA SER A 14 -5.78 -9.18 13.76
C SER A 14 -5.98 -10.53 14.47
N ASP A 15 -5.37 -10.70 15.63
CA ASP A 15 -5.43 -11.86 16.50
C ASP A 15 -5.97 -11.48 17.90
N PRO A 16 -6.48 -12.43 18.68
CA PRO A 16 -6.89 -12.16 20.05
C PRO A 16 -5.70 -11.77 20.94
N GLY A 17 -5.99 -11.08 22.06
CA GLY A 17 -4.99 -10.70 23.05
C GLY A 17 -5.08 -9.25 23.54
N ASN A 18 -5.77 -8.37 22.82
CA ASN A 18 -5.91 -6.96 23.19
C ASN A 18 -6.49 -6.74 24.59
N ILE A 19 -7.42 -7.60 25.02
CA ILE A 19 -8.01 -7.53 26.36
C ILE A 19 -6.93 -7.76 27.42
N LEU A 20 -6.10 -8.80 27.24
CA LEU A 20 -5.01 -9.11 28.16
C LEU A 20 -3.98 -7.96 28.21
N ILE A 21 -3.57 -7.44 27.08
CA ILE A 21 -2.64 -6.30 27.02
C ILE A 21 -3.21 -5.10 27.75
N ASN A 22 -4.47 -4.76 27.53
CA ASN A 22 -5.14 -3.65 28.21
C ASN A 22 -5.20 -3.86 29.74
N GLU A 23 -5.48 -5.07 30.20
CA GLU A 23 -5.48 -5.37 31.64
C GLU A 23 -4.08 -5.30 32.23
N CYS A 24 -3.04 -5.75 31.52
CA CYS A 24 -1.66 -5.56 31.93
C CYS A 24 -1.31 -4.07 32.10
N ILE A 25 -1.69 -3.25 31.13
CA ILE A 25 -1.44 -1.79 31.17
C ILE A 25 -2.15 -1.16 32.37
N LYS A 26 -3.42 -1.47 32.60
CA LYS A 26 -4.20 -0.94 33.75
C LYS A 26 -3.56 -1.31 35.08
N ASN A 27 -3.03 -2.51 35.19
CA ASN A 27 -2.38 -3.02 36.41
C ASN A 27 -0.89 -2.71 36.48
N LYS A 28 -0.35 -1.87 35.58
CA LYS A 28 1.06 -1.48 35.51
C LYS A 28 2.02 -2.67 35.39
N ILE A 29 1.57 -3.76 34.78
CA ILE A 29 2.36 -4.93 34.47
C ILE A 29 3.14 -4.63 33.20
N ASN A 30 4.46 -4.83 33.23
CA ASN A 30 5.30 -4.58 32.07
C ASN A 30 5.02 -5.60 30.97
N VAL A 31 4.74 -5.10 29.74
CA VAL A 31 4.53 -5.89 28.54
C VAL A 31 5.73 -5.70 27.62
N ILE A 32 6.42 -6.81 27.31
CA ILE A 32 7.63 -6.80 26.48
C ILE A 32 7.29 -7.40 25.12
N PRO A 33 7.30 -6.61 24.03
CA PRO A 33 7.11 -7.13 22.68
C PRO A 33 8.38 -7.86 22.22
N LEU A 34 8.21 -9.00 21.57
CA LEU A 34 9.27 -9.69 20.88
C LEU A 34 9.13 -9.45 19.37
N PRO A 35 10.23 -9.09 18.66
CA PRO A 35 10.18 -8.95 17.21
C PRO A 35 9.88 -10.30 16.57
N GLY A 36 8.98 -10.29 15.60
CA GLY A 36 8.53 -11.50 14.92
C GLY A 36 8.08 -11.24 13.48
N ALA A 37 7.72 -12.32 12.81
CA ALA A 37 7.19 -12.24 11.46
C ALA A 37 5.88 -11.46 11.41
N SER A 38 5.67 -10.71 10.32
CA SER A 38 4.42 -9.99 10.06
C SER A 38 4.12 -10.02 8.58
N SER A 39 3.00 -10.63 8.20
CA SER A 39 2.53 -10.65 6.82
C SER A 39 2.22 -9.25 6.27
N VAL A 40 1.86 -8.32 7.13
CA VAL A 40 1.65 -6.90 6.75
C VAL A 40 2.95 -6.27 6.27
N SER A 41 4.02 -6.39 7.06
CA SER A 41 5.33 -5.84 6.70
C SER A 41 5.92 -6.52 5.47
N LEU A 42 5.80 -7.85 5.37
CA LEU A 42 6.25 -8.60 4.21
C LEU A 42 5.51 -8.18 2.95
N ALA A 43 4.18 -8.10 2.99
CA ALA A 43 3.38 -7.67 1.85
C ALA A 43 3.72 -6.24 1.42
N ALA A 44 3.89 -5.32 2.37
CA ALA A 44 4.33 -3.97 2.07
C ALA A 44 5.69 -3.94 1.37
N SER A 45 6.67 -4.69 1.89
CA SER A 45 8.06 -4.68 1.37
C SER A 45 8.16 -5.20 -0.06
N ILE A 46 7.35 -6.20 -0.44
CA ILE A 46 7.40 -6.80 -1.78
C ILE A 46 6.41 -6.16 -2.76
N SER A 47 5.56 -5.27 -2.31
CA SER A 47 4.54 -4.63 -3.16
C SER A 47 5.16 -3.81 -4.28
N GLY A 48 6.29 -3.16 -4.02
CA GLY A 48 6.90 -2.17 -4.90
C GLY A 48 6.19 -0.80 -4.82
N PHE A 49 5.24 -0.63 -3.90
CA PHE A 49 4.59 0.65 -3.65
C PHE A 49 5.38 1.44 -2.62
N VAL A 50 5.63 2.70 -2.93
CA VAL A 50 6.49 3.57 -2.12
C VAL A 50 5.65 4.41 -1.17
N GLY A 51 6.13 4.59 0.06
CA GLY A 51 5.56 5.56 0.99
C GLY A 51 4.80 4.94 2.15
N LYS A 52 3.72 5.62 2.55
CA LYS A 52 2.91 5.23 3.70
C LYS A 52 1.93 4.13 3.31
N PHE A 53 1.64 3.23 4.24
CA PHE A 53 0.56 2.27 4.07
C PHE A 53 -0.40 2.32 5.26
N PHE A 54 -1.65 1.98 5.00
CA PHE A 54 -2.69 1.78 5.98
C PHE A 54 -3.09 0.31 6.03
N PHE A 55 -2.95 -0.33 7.18
CA PHE A 55 -3.43 -1.68 7.39
C PHE A 55 -4.85 -1.63 7.97
N TYR A 56 -5.81 -2.11 7.20
CA TYR A 56 -7.22 -2.13 7.61
C TYR A 56 -7.56 -3.35 8.50
N GLY A 57 -6.87 -4.46 8.33
CA GLY A 57 -7.22 -5.75 8.91
C GLY A 57 -7.96 -6.64 7.92
N PHE A 58 -8.92 -7.45 8.40
CA PHE A 58 -9.72 -8.30 7.52
C PHE A 58 -10.70 -7.52 6.67
N PHE A 59 -10.78 -7.88 5.39
CA PHE A 59 -11.73 -7.29 4.46
C PHE A 59 -13.16 -7.51 4.99
N PRO A 60 -14.02 -6.48 5.07
CA PRO A 60 -15.32 -6.58 5.69
C PRO A 60 -16.27 -7.51 4.90
N GLU A 61 -17.19 -8.17 5.60
CA GLU A 61 -18.11 -9.14 5.01
C GLU A 61 -19.48 -8.56 4.67
N ASN A 62 -19.92 -7.61 5.49
CA ASN A 62 -21.23 -7.00 5.31
C ASN A 62 -21.20 -5.94 4.21
N LYS A 63 -22.11 -6.01 3.25
CA LYS A 63 -22.19 -5.09 2.12
C LYS A 63 -22.30 -3.62 2.55
N GLY A 64 -23.02 -3.33 3.62
CA GLY A 64 -23.15 -1.98 4.17
C GLY A 64 -21.82 -1.45 4.71
N THR A 65 -21.10 -2.28 5.47
CA THR A 65 -19.76 -1.96 5.98
C THR A 65 -18.77 -1.81 4.83
N ILE A 66 -18.80 -2.71 3.84
CA ILE A 66 -17.97 -2.59 2.63
C ILE A 66 -18.20 -1.24 1.97
N ALA A 67 -19.47 -0.86 1.72
CA ALA A 67 -19.78 0.38 1.03
C ALA A 67 -19.29 1.61 1.81
N LYS A 68 -19.51 1.63 3.12
CA LYS A 68 -19.07 2.72 4.01
C LYS A 68 -17.56 2.84 4.05
N ASP A 69 -16.88 1.76 4.38
CA ASP A 69 -15.44 1.79 4.65
C ASP A 69 -14.62 1.94 3.36
N MET A 70 -15.00 1.24 2.27
CA MET A 70 -14.31 1.39 0.99
C MET A 70 -14.48 2.79 0.40
N SER A 71 -15.62 3.45 0.64
CA SER A 71 -15.82 4.85 0.26
C SER A 71 -14.83 5.79 0.95
N VAL A 72 -14.56 5.57 2.23
CA VAL A 72 -13.56 6.35 2.99
C VAL A 72 -12.13 6.00 2.51
N LEU A 73 -11.83 4.70 2.44
CA LEU A 73 -10.50 4.21 2.07
C LEU A 73 -10.10 4.61 0.65
N SER A 74 -11.05 4.69 -0.28
CA SER A 74 -10.78 5.10 -1.66
C SER A 74 -10.22 6.52 -1.78
N ASN A 75 -10.47 7.37 -0.78
CA ASN A 75 -9.97 8.74 -0.74
C ASN A 75 -8.58 8.88 -0.11
N LEU A 76 -8.06 7.82 0.51
CA LEU A 76 -6.73 7.85 1.11
C LEU A 76 -5.66 7.87 0.02
N ASP A 77 -4.72 8.81 0.16
CA ASP A 77 -3.51 8.87 -0.69
C ASP A 77 -2.39 8.07 -0.02
N THR A 78 -2.62 6.76 0.08
CA THR A 78 -1.69 5.81 0.68
C THR A 78 -1.99 4.40 0.18
N SER A 79 -1.02 3.51 0.26
CA SER A 79 -1.25 2.08 0.02
C SER A 79 -2.13 1.49 1.11
N ILE A 80 -2.96 0.51 0.76
CA ILE A 80 -3.92 -0.10 1.70
C ILE A 80 -3.72 -1.61 1.71
N ILE A 81 -3.61 -2.18 2.91
CA ILE A 81 -3.39 -3.61 3.11
C ILE A 81 -4.61 -4.24 3.77
N PHE A 82 -5.06 -5.37 3.22
CA PHE A 82 -6.16 -6.17 3.74
C PHE A 82 -5.77 -7.63 3.88
N PHE A 83 -6.31 -8.29 4.90
CA PHE A 83 -6.38 -9.75 4.95
C PHE A 83 -7.71 -10.23 4.38
N ILE A 84 -7.67 -11.30 3.58
CA ILE A 84 -8.87 -11.88 2.99
C ILE A 84 -8.65 -13.37 2.69
N SER A 85 -9.68 -14.20 2.83
CA SER A 85 -9.61 -15.56 2.34
C SER A 85 -9.86 -15.62 0.83
N SER A 86 -9.30 -16.62 0.16
CA SER A 86 -9.46 -16.83 -1.29
C SER A 86 -10.92 -16.91 -1.73
N LYS A 87 -11.77 -17.56 -0.94
CA LYS A 87 -13.22 -17.67 -1.23
C LYS A 87 -13.92 -16.30 -1.21
N LYS A 88 -13.54 -15.44 -0.26
CA LYS A 88 -14.11 -14.10 -0.12
C LYS A 88 -13.55 -13.13 -1.16
N PHE A 89 -12.30 -13.29 -1.56
CA PHE A 89 -11.67 -12.44 -2.55
C PHE A 89 -12.46 -12.40 -3.86
N LYS A 90 -12.77 -13.56 -4.46
CA LYS A 90 -13.53 -13.64 -5.71
C LYS A 90 -14.88 -12.91 -5.62
N LYS A 91 -15.58 -13.04 -4.49
CA LYS A 91 -16.88 -12.38 -4.25
C LYS A 91 -16.76 -10.85 -4.14
N ASN A 92 -15.59 -10.35 -3.72
CA ASN A 92 -15.37 -8.94 -3.44
C ASN A 92 -14.66 -8.18 -4.58
N ILE A 93 -14.25 -8.85 -5.66
CA ILE A 93 -13.68 -8.22 -6.85
C ILE A 93 -14.55 -7.06 -7.38
N PRO A 94 -15.89 -7.19 -7.50
CA PRO A 94 -16.73 -6.09 -7.97
C PRO A 94 -16.64 -4.84 -7.08
N PHE A 95 -16.48 -5.01 -5.76
CA PHE A 95 -16.30 -3.89 -4.85
C PHE A 95 -14.91 -3.25 -5.00
N LEU A 96 -13.86 -4.07 -5.16
CA LEU A 96 -12.52 -3.54 -5.43
C LEU A 96 -12.51 -2.70 -6.70
N LYS A 97 -13.10 -3.19 -7.80
CA LYS A 97 -13.23 -2.45 -9.07
C LYS A 97 -14.05 -1.16 -8.91
N LYS A 98 -15.12 -1.21 -8.14
CA LYS A 98 -15.98 -0.05 -7.91
C LYS A 98 -15.26 1.07 -7.15
N TYR A 99 -14.53 0.74 -6.09
CA TYR A 99 -13.97 1.75 -5.18
C TYR A 99 -12.51 2.10 -5.46
N PHE A 100 -11.75 1.20 -6.13
CA PHE A 100 -10.32 1.37 -6.41
C PHE A 100 -9.95 1.16 -7.89
N PRO A 101 -10.72 1.67 -8.86
CA PRO A 101 -10.60 1.26 -10.27
C PRO A 101 -9.22 1.53 -10.88
N ASN A 102 -8.51 2.54 -10.42
CA ASN A 102 -7.25 2.98 -11.02
C ASN A 102 -6.03 2.65 -10.16
N ARG A 103 -6.19 1.80 -9.15
CA ARG A 103 -5.07 1.35 -8.30
C ARG A 103 -4.47 0.06 -8.85
N GLN A 104 -3.19 -0.12 -8.59
CA GLN A 104 -2.56 -1.42 -8.75
C GLN A 104 -2.84 -2.27 -7.51
N ILE A 105 -2.82 -3.58 -7.68
CA ILE A 105 -2.99 -4.54 -6.60
C ILE A 105 -1.87 -5.57 -6.64
N VAL A 106 -1.35 -5.90 -5.48
CA VAL A 106 -0.52 -7.07 -5.27
C VAL A 106 -1.27 -8.04 -4.38
N ILE A 107 -1.45 -9.25 -4.86
CA ILE A 107 -2.07 -10.35 -4.11
C ILE A 107 -0.94 -11.25 -3.64
N CYS A 108 -0.69 -11.23 -2.34
CA CYS A 108 0.29 -12.08 -1.69
C CYS A 108 -0.44 -13.31 -1.15
N ARG A 109 -0.15 -14.47 -1.71
CA ARG A 109 -0.77 -15.74 -1.33
C ARG A 109 0.20 -16.56 -0.53
N GLU A 110 -0.26 -17.14 0.59
CA GLU A 110 0.47 -18.13 1.40
C GLU A 110 1.94 -17.74 1.66
N MET A 111 2.18 -16.47 1.99
CA MET A 111 3.54 -15.95 2.24
C MET A 111 4.29 -16.80 3.26
N THR A 112 5.56 -17.07 2.99
CA THR A 112 6.44 -17.92 3.79
C THR A 112 6.05 -19.39 3.88
N LYS A 113 5.06 -19.84 3.10
CA LYS A 113 4.60 -21.23 3.03
C LYS A 113 4.98 -21.88 1.69
N TYR A 114 4.77 -23.17 1.56
CA TYR A 114 5.14 -23.96 0.37
C TYR A 114 4.49 -23.45 -0.94
N TYR A 115 3.26 -22.93 -0.88
CA TYR A 115 2.52 -22.41 -2.04
C TYR A 115 2.56 -20.88 -2.12
N GLU A 116 3.65 -20.29 -1.70
CA GLU A 116 3.85 -18.84 -1.79
C GLU A 116 3.75 -18.34 -3.24
N GLN A 117 2.98 -17.28 -3.43
CA GLN A 117 2.78 -16.68 -4.74
C GLN A 117 2.47 -15.18 -4.63
N TYR A 118 3.02 -14.41 -5.58
CA TYR A 118 2.80 -12.96 -5.68
C TYR A 118 2.25 -12.61 -7.06
N ILE A 119 1.07 -12.02 -7.09
CA ILE A 119 0.36 -11.69 -8.31
C ILE A 119 0.17 -10.18 -8.35
N ARG A 120 0.60 -9.56 -9.45
CA ARG A 120 0.48 -8.12 -9.68
C ARG A 120 -0.46 -7.85 -10.83
N ALA A 121 -1.43 -6.95 -10.64
CA ALA A 121 -2.40 -6.58 -11.65
C ALA A 121 -2.88 -5.14 -11.44
N GLU A 122 -3.56 -4.59 -12.41
CA GLU A 122 -4.45 -3.46 -12.20
C GLU A 122 -5.78 -3.96 -11.64
N VAL A 123 -6.39 -3.22 -10.73
CA VAL A 123 -7.68 -3.62 -10.13
C VAL A 123 -8.77 -3.83 -11.19
N ASN A 124 -8.75 -3.05 -12.27
CA ASN A 124 -9.70 -3.20 -13.36
C ASN A 124 -9.55 -4.54 -14.12
N ASN A 125 -8.32 -5.07 -14.21
CA ASN A 125 -7.98 -6.25 -15.01
C ASN A 125 -7.79 -7.51 -14.15
N ILE A 126 -8.25 -7.48 -12.91
CA ILE A 126 -8.03 -8.56 -11.95
C ILE A 126 -8.69 -9.89 -12.33
N ASP A 127 -9.77 -9.84 -13.14
CA ASP A 127 -10.48 -11.03 -13.61
C ASP A 127 -9.68 -11.83 -14.66
N ASP A 128 -8.76 -11.18 -15.38
CA ASP A 128 -7.93 -11.79 -16.41
C ASP A 128 -6.84 -12.68 -15.80
N THR A 129 -6.69 -12.60 -14.49
CA THR A 129 -5.72 -13.41 -13.76
C THR A 129 -6.29 -14.80 -13.47
N ASN A 130 -5.95 -15.76 -14.34
CA ASN A 130 -6.42 -17.14 -14.31
C ASN A 130 -5.65 -17.95 -13.26
N PHE A 131 -5.97 -17.81 -11.97
CA PHE A 131 -5.34 -18.63 -10.93
C PHE A 131 -6.36 -19.18 -9.94
N GLU A 132 -6.14 -20.44 -9.57
CA GLU A 132 -6.83 -21.03 -8.44
C GLU A 132 -6.27 -20.45 -7.15
N LEU A 133 -6.97 -19.45 -6.61
CA LEU A 133 -6.65 -18.95 -5.28
C LEU A 133 -7.17 -19.92 -4.23
N LYS A 134 -6.24 -20.55 -3.49
CA LYS A 134 -6.52 -21.32 -2.27
C LYS A 134 -5.67 -20.75 -1.14
N GLY A 135 -6.19 -20.80 0.08
CA GLY A 135 -5.47 -20.35 1.28
C GLY A 135 -5.72 -18.89 1.65
N GLU A 136 -4.78 -18.34 2.37
CA GLU A 136 -4.81 -16.98 2.92
C GLU A 136 -4.17 -15.99 1.96
N LEU A 137 -4.81 -14.83 1.85
CA LEU A 137 -4.35 -13.77 0.98
C LEU A 137 -4.13 -12.48 1.78
N THR A 138 -3.03 -11.83 1.50
CA THR A 138 -2.81 -10.43 1.88
C THR A 138 -2.85 -9.58 0.61
N LEU A 139 -3.77 -8.63 0.55
CA LEU A 139 -3.91 -7.71 -0.57
C LEU A 139 -3.20 -6.41 -0.24
N VAL A 140 -2.44 -5.90 -1.19
CA VAL A 140 -1.87 -4.55 -1.12
C VAL A 140 -2.38 -3.76 -2.31
N LEU A 141 -3.16 -2.71 -2.05
CA LEU A 141 -3.56 -1.74 -3.07
C LEU A 141 -2.55 -0.59 -3.07
N SER A 142 -2.14 -0.14 -4.24
CA SER A 142 -1.28 1.04 -4.34
C SER A 142 -1.99 2.29 -3.82
N GLU A 143 -1.23 3.36 -3.60
CA GLU A 143 -1.76 4.70 -3.45
C GLU A 143 -2.63 5.08 -4.66
N LYS A 144 -3.50 6.04 -4.47
CA LYS A 144 -4.31 6.59 -5.56
C LYS A 144 -3.36 7.15 -6.62
N LYS A 145 -3.41 6.61 -7.85
CA LYS A 145 -2.74 7.30 -8.96
C LYS A 145 -3.34 8.70 -9.02
N ILE A 146 -2.59 9.69 -8.57
CA ILE A 146 -2.89 11.07 -8.94
C ILE A 146 -2.92 11.00 -10.46
N LYS A 147 -4.04 11.32 -11.09
CA LYS A 147 -4.00 11.64 -12.51
C LYS A 147 -2.88 12.65 -12.61
N GLU A 148 -1.75 12.26 -13.17
CA GLU A 148 -0.79 13.23 -13.63
C GLU A 148 -1.60 14.16 -14.51
N ASN A 149 -2.02 15.27 -13.92
CA ASN A 149 -2.52 16.39 -14.70
C ASN A 149 -1.33 16.74 -15.58
N SER A 150 -1.42 16.29 -16.82
CA SER A 150 -0.44 16.50 -17.87
C SER A 150 0.99 16.26 -17.36
N SER A 151 1.57 15.14 -17.77
CA SER A 151 3.01 14.96 -17.83
C SER A 151 3.67 16.34 -17.82
N HIS A 152 4.43 16.64 -16.75
CA HIS A 152 5.38 17.73 -16.81
C HIS A 152 6.49 17.32 -17.79
N PHE A 153 6.11 17.06 -19.04
CA PHE A 153 7.06 17.04 -20.12
C PHE A 153 7.59 18.46 -20.20
N LEU A 154 8.87 18.59 -19.95
CA LEU A 154 9.58 19.82 -20.27
C LEU A 154 9.14 20.22 -21.67
N SER A 155 8.65 21.45 -21.82
CA SER A 155 8.33 21.95 -23.15
C SER A 155 9.57 21.87 -24.05
N GLU A 156 9.39 21.82 -25.36
CA GLU A 156 10.54 21.83 -26.26
C GLU A 156 11.42 23.05 -26.04
N SER A 157 10.85 24.18 -25.64
CA SER A 157 11.61 25.37 -25.23
C SER A 157 12.42 25.16 -23.95
N ASP A 158 11.88 24.42 -22.96
CA ASP A 158 12.60 24.11 -21.72
C ASP A 158 13.76 23.13 -21.99
N LYS A 159 13.55 22.12 -22.83
CA LYS A 159 14.59 21.19 -23.28
C LYS A 159 15.72 21.91 -24.00
N TYR A 160 15.36 22.84 -24.86
CA TYR A 160 16.35 23.66 -25.57
C TYR A 160 17.16 24.56 -24.62
N MET A 161 16.49 25.17 -23.65
CA MET A 161 17.14 25.99 -22.62
C MET A 161 18.08 25.16 -21.76
N ILE A 162 17.63 23.97 -21.29
CA ILE A 162 18.45 23.04 -20.53
C ILE A 162 19.71 22.64 -21.32
N GLY A 163 19.55 22.31 -22.58
CA GLY A 163 20.66 21.94 -23.45
C GLY A 163 21.73 23.04 -23.57
N LYS A 164 21.32 24.31 -23.57
CA LYS A 164 22.27 25.46 -23.56
C LYS A 164 22.91 25.72 -22.19
N MET A 165 22.25 25.33 -21.12
CA MET A 165 22.71 25.61 -19.75
C MET A 165 23.59 24.49 -19.17
N ILE A 166 23.49 23.26 -19.66
CA ILE A 166 24.11 22.07 -19.08
C ILE A 166 25.63 22.17 -18.95
N ASN A 167 26.27 22.94 -19.82
CA ASN A 167 27.72 23.15 -19.80
C ASN A 167 28.17 24.42 -19.02
N LYS A 168 27.22 25.20 -18.48
CA LYS A 168 27.52 26.48 -17.82
C LYS A 168 27.06 26.54 -16.37
N PHE A 169 26.10 25.73 -15.99
CA PHE A 169 25.46 25.76 -14.67
C PHE A 169 25.37 24.35 -14.08
N THR A 170 25.36 24.28 -12.76
CA THR A 170 25.12 23.02 -12.04
C THR A 170 23.67 22.56 -12.20
N THR A 171 23.41 21.28 -12.03
CA THR A 171 22.07 20.69 -12.11
C THR A 171 21.08 21.37 -11.17
N LYS A 172 21.55 21.82 -9.98
CA LYS A 172 20.74 22.53 -8.98
C LYS A 172 20.33 23.92 -9.49
N GLU A 173 21.24 24.69 -10.04
CA GLU A 173 20.97 26.02 -10.62
C GLU A 173 20.01 25.94 -11.80
N ILE A 174 20.19 24.95 -12.68
CA ILE A 174 19.28 24.71 -13.81
C ILE A 174 17.87 24.40 -13.29
N SER A 175 17.75 23.54 -12.29
CA SER A 175 16.48 23.19 -11.66
C SER A 175 15.76 24.41 -11.04
N GLU A 176 16.50 25.30 -10.35
CA GLU A 176 15.96 26.52 -9.78
C GLU A 176 15.47 27.51 -10.84
N ILE A 177 16.21 27.67 -11.93
CA ILE A 177 15.84 28.58 -13.04
C ILE A 177 14.56 28.09 -13.72
N ILE A 178 14.47 26.79 -13.99
CA ILE A 178 13.30 26.21 -14.65
C ILE A 178 12.07 26.23 -13.74
N SER A 179 12.23 25.94 -12.46
CA SER A 179 11.12 25.98 -11.49
C SER A 179 10.55 27.39 -11.28
N LYS A 180 11.33 28.44 -11.51
CA LYS A 180 10.84 29.85 -11.46
C LYS A 180 10.12 30.27 -12.73
N ASN A 181 10.46 29.72 -13.89
CA ASN A 181 9.89 30.10 -15.18
C ASN A 181 8.72 29.23 -15.64
N SER A 182 8.68 27.99 -15.22
CA SER A 182 7.55 27.08 -15.45
C SER A 182 6.82 26.92 -14.12
N LYS A 183 5.48 26.95 -14.12
CA LYS A 183 4.64 26.58 -12.95
C LYS A 183 4.83 25.12 -12.52
N ILE A 184 6.03 24.56 -12.67
CA ILE A 184 6.45 23.22 -12.27
C ILE A 184 6.80 23.32 -10.78
N ILE A 185 5.77 23.16 -9.94
CA ILE A 185 5.91 23.13 -8.50
C ILE A 185 6.46 21.77 -8.06
N SER A 186 7.67 21.80 -7.48
CA SER A 186 8.15 20.93 -6.38
C SER A 186 8.09 19.41 -6.53
N CYS A 187 8.79 18.80 -7.47
CA CYS A 187 9.13 17.37 -7.33
C CYS A 187 10.58 17.13 -6.85
N CYS A 188 11.42 18.16 -6.76
CA CYS A 188 12.84 18.00 -6.39
C CYS A 188 13.15 18.16 -4.89
N ARG A 189 12.15 18.25 -4.00
CA ARG A 189 12.41 18.44 -2.55
C ARG A 189 12.51 17.15 -1.73
N SER A 190 12.40 15.98 -2.33
CA SER A 190 12.36 14.72 -1.59
C SER A 190 13.54 13.77 -1.82
N TYR A 191 14.59 14.20 -2.48
CA TYR A 191 15.81 13.40 -2.68
C TYR A 191 17.08 14.21 -2.36
N CYS A 192 17.14 14.77 -1.14
CA CYS A 192 18.39 15.17 -0.48
C CYS A 192 18.27 14.83 0.99
#